data_2cbbe920499779eb398d05162ceb193d
#
_entry.id   2cbbe920499779eb398d05162ceb193d
#
_cell.length_a   1.000
_cell.length_b   1.000
_cell.length_c   1.000
_cell.angle_alpha   90.00
_cell.angle_beta   90.00
_cell.angle_gamma   90.00
#
_symmetry.space_group_name_H-M   'P 1'
#
loop_
_entity.id
_entity.type
_entity.pdbx_description
1 polymer ?
#
loop_
_entity_poly.entity_id
_entity_poly.type
_entity_poly.pdbx_seq_one_letter_code
_entity_poly.pdbx_strand_id
1 'polypeptide(L)'
;VSASILEEHIGALAASDNAIVILAPKLPAAKAKKLAAKAKVEYVYDKPTARDERGFNGNLVNALAARSREKLWLEINRALRAGDAPEMLHGLLHWKARDLMEKAKAAEGGSPDVLTSRGVRTWARKEARALSLALIALLQESRRGGLDLALSLERFALTV
;
A
#
# COMPACT_ATOMS: atom_id res chain seq x y z
N VAL A 1 17.19 -21.23 -5.72
CA VAL A 1 18.43 -22.01 -5.53
C VAL A 1 18.62 -22.26 -4.05
N SER A 2 18.85 -23.52 -3.65
CA SER A 2 19.04 -23.88 -2.23
C SER A 2 20.32 -23.23 -1.68
N ALA A 3 20.27 -22.72 -0.45
CA ALA A 3 21.42 -22.06 0.20
C ALA A 3 22.66 -23.00 0.33
N SER A 4 22.46 -24.33 0.32
CA SER A 4 23.52 -25.32 0.32
C SER A 4 24.31 -25.36 -1.00
N ILE A 5 23.64 -25.24 -2.14
CA ILE A 5 24.27 -25.21 -3.46
C ILE A 5 25.15 -23.94 -3.62
N LEU A 6 24.72 -22.82 -3.08
CA LEU A 6 25.51 -21.60 -3.08
C LEU A 6 26.79 -21.72 -2.25
N GLU A 7 26.72 -22.39 -1.09
CA GLU A 7 27.90 -22.60 -0.24
C GLU A 7 28.96 -23.50 -0.93
N GLU A 8 28.53 -24.51 -1.67
CA GLU A 8 29.42 -25.44 -2.37
C GLU A 8 30.15 -24.77 -3.55
N HIS A 9 29.47 -23.89 -4.26
CA HIS A 9 30.01 -23.26 -5.48
C HIS A 9 30.56 -21.84 -5.29
N ILE A 10 30.51 -21.28 -4.07
CA ILE A 10 30.88 -19.88 -3.83
C ILE A 10 32.34 -19.57 -4.23
N GLY A 11 33.26 -20.51 -4.07
CA GLY A 11 34.66 -20.35 -4.49
C GLY A 11 34.80 -20.20 -6.01
N ALA A 12 34.11 -21.03 -6.77
CA ALA A 12 34.08 -20.96 -8.22
C ALA A 12 33.38 -19.69 -8.74
N LEU A 13 32.30 -19.29 -8.08
CA LEU A 13 31.57 -18.06 -8.41
C LEU A 13 32.42 -16.81 -8.13
N ALA A 14 33.17 -16.77 -7.02
CA ALA A 14 34.03 -15.66 -6.67
C ALA A 14 35.27 -15.55 -7.60
N ALA A 15 35.71 -16.66 -8.18
CA ALA A 15 36.83 -16.71 -9.14
C ALA A 15 36.40 -16.41 -10.59
N SER A 16 35.12 -16.27 -10.86
CA SER A 16 34.60 -16.01 -12.19
C SER A 16 34.89 -14.55 -12.62
N ASP A 17 35.24 -14.36 -13.89
CA ASP A 17 35.39 -13.02 -14.49
C ASP A 17 34.05 -12.34 -14.78
N ASN A 18 32.94 -13.06 -14.66
CA ASN A 18 31.62 -12.53 -14.86
C ASN A 18 31.10 -11.78 -13.61
N ALA A 19 30.34 -10.72 -13.82
CA ALA A 19 29.61 -10.05 -12.74
C ALA A 19 28.43 -10.94 -12.27
N ILE A 20 28.52 -11.44 -11.05
CA ILE A 20 27.50 -12.33 -10.45
C ILE A 20 26.83 -11.59 -9.31
N VAL A 21 25.50 -11.49 -9.36
CA VAL A 21 24.66 -10.92 -8.30
C VAL A 21 23.86 -12.02 -7.62
N ILE A 22 24.04 -12.17 -6.31
CA ILE A 22 23.33 -13.17 -5.50
C ILE A 22 22.29 -12.45 -4.64
N LEU A 23 21.01 -12.73 -4.89
CA LEU A 23 19.90 -12.30 -4.04
C LEU A 23 19.54 -13.42 -3.07
N ALA A 24 19.77 -13.21 -1.79
CA ALA A 24 19.56 -14.20 -0.76
C ALA A 24 18.60 -13.70 0.34
N PRO A 25 17.27 -13.67 0.07
CA PRO A 25 16.29 -13.25 1.07
C PRO A 25 16.22 -14.27 2.20
N LYS A 26 16.12 -13.79 3.44
CA LYS A 26 15.97 -14.65 4.65
C LYS A 26 17.12 -15.61 4.91
N LEU A 27 18.34 -15.27 4.50
CA LEU A 27 19.50 -16.11 4.77
C LEU A 27 19.87 -16.07 6.27
N PRO A 28 20.17 -17.22 6.92
CA PRO A 28 20.67 -17.22 8.29
C PRO A 28 21.98 -16.45 8.41
N ALA A 29 22.15 -15.68 9.51
CA ALA A 29 23.29 -14.78 9.71
C ALA A 29 24.68 -15.46 9.54
N ALA A 30 24.81 -16.72 10.00
CA ALA A 30 26.04 -17.49 9.85
C ALA A 30 26.40 -17.76 8.36
N LYS A 31 25.38 -18.02 7.53
CA LYS A 31 25.56 -18.24 6.09
C LYS A 31 25.79 -16.92 5.36
N ALA A 32 25.09 -15.86 5.76
CA ALA A 32 25.32 -14.50 5.23
C ALA A 32 26.79 -14.09 5.40
N LYS A 33 27.38 -14.25 6.61
CA LYS A 33 28.80 -13.96 6.87
C LYS A 33 29.76 -14.73 5.97
N LYS A 34 29.51 -16.01 5.70
CA LYS A 34 30.34 -16.82 4.79
C LYS A 34 30.28 -16.32 3.34
N LEU A 35 29.11 -15.92 2.87
CA LEU A 35 28.92 -15.34 1.53
C LEU A 35 29.59 -13.96 1.42
N ALA A 36 29.37 -13.10 2.41
CA ALA A 36 29.95 -11.75 2.47
C ALA A 36 31.49 -11.78 2.44
N ALA A 37 32.10 -12.73 3.13
CA ALA A 37 33.56 -12.89 3.14
C ALA A 37 34.20 -13.17 1.75
N LYS A 38 33.40 -13.60 0.78
CA LYS A 38 33.85 -13.87 -0.61
C LYS A 38 33.27 -12.88 -1.62
N ALA A 39 32.39 -11.99 -1.21
CA ALA A 39 31.78 -10.98 -2.06
C ALA A 39 32.69 -9.76 -2.22
N LYS A 40 32.78 -9.19 -3.42
CA LYS A 40 33.45 -7.90 -3.65
C LYS A 40 32.67 -6.71 -3.07
N VAL A 41 31.35 -6.81 -3.07
CA VAL A 41 30.44 -5.79 -2.56
C VAL A 41 29.26 -6.48 -1.87
N GLU A 42 28.90 -6.04 -0.69
CA GLU A 42 27.74 -6.50 0.06
C GLU A 42 26.77 -5.36 0.26
N TYR A 43 25.50 -5.58 -0.07
CA TYR A 43 24.41 -4.68 0.27
C TYR A 43 23.48 -5.39 1.26
N VAL A 44 23.45 -4.88 2.48
CA VAL A 44 22.49 -5.36 3.50
C VAL A 44 21.28 -4.47 3.48
N TYR A 45 20.14 -5.04 3.13
CA TYR A 45 18.85 -4.35 3.23
C TYR A 45 18.18 -4.81 4.51
N ASP A 46 18.25 -3.97 5.51
CA ASP A 46 17.49 -4.19 6.74
C ASP A 46 16.00 -4.10 6.44
N LYS A 47 15.25 -4.99 7.08
CA LYS A 47 13.79 -4.88 7.01
C LYS A 47 13.41 -3.51 7.58
N PRO A 48 12.67 -2.66 6.83
CA PRO A 48 12.26 -1.38 7.35
C PRO A 48 11.59 -1.57 8.71
N THR A 49 12.02 -0.80 9.69
CA THR A 49 11.37 -0.79 11.00
C THR A 49 9.94 -0.32 10.82
N ALA A 50 9.02 -0.74 11.70
CA ALA A 50 7.59 -0.37 11.60
C ALA A 50 7.33 1.15 11.48
N ARG A 51 8.34 1.99 11.77
CA ARG A 51 8.34 3.44 11.56
C ARG A 51 8.58 3.84 10.11
N ASP A 52 9.27 3.01 9.32
CA ASP A 52 9.57 3.27 7.90
C ASP A 52 8.52 2.64 6.96
N GLU A 53 7.59 1.85 7.49
CA GLU A 53 6.40 1.39 6.77
C GLU A 53 5.38 2.54 6.62
N ARG A 54 5.81 3.66 6.03
CA ARG A 54 4.94 4.78 5.66
C ARG A 54 3.99 4.44 4.50
N GLY A 55 4.02 3.19 4.04
CA GLY A 55 3.27 2.77 2.87
C GLY A 55 1.77 2.55 3.09
N PHE A 56 1.30 2.37 4.33
CA PHE A 56 -0.12 2.11 4.61
C PHE A 56 -0.68 3.07 5.64
N ASN A 57 -1.43 4.06 5.18
CA ASN A 57 -2.13 4.98 6.07
C ASN A 57 -3.49 4.38 6.50
N GLY A 58 -3.47 3.59 7.58
CA GLY A 58 -4.66 2.96 8.14
C GLY A 58 -5.73 3.97 8.57
N ASN A 59 -5.32 5.12 9.08
CA ASN A 59 -6.24 6.17 9.51
C ASN A 59 -7.03 6.75 8.32
N LEU A 60 -6.37 6.99 7.19
CA LEU A 60 -6.98 7.49 5.97
C LEU A 60 -8.10 6.54 5.48
N VAL A 61 -7.80 5.25 5.36
CA VAL A 61 -8.78 4.27 4.87
C VAL A 61 -9.92 4.01 5.86
N ASN A 62 -9.63 4.11 7.16
CA ASN A 62 -10.66 4.01 8.20
C ASN A 62 -11.57 5.24 8.22
N ALA A 63 -11.03 6.44 8.00
CA ALA A 63 -11.81 7.67 7.90
C ALA A 63 -12.79 7.60 6.72
N LEU A 64 -12.34 7.10 5.55
CA LEU A 64 -13.21 6.86 4.40
C LEU A 64 -14.31 5.84 4.72
N ALA A 65 -13.95 4.70 5.32
CA ALA A 65 -14.91 3.66 5.67
C ALA A 65 -15.98 4.15 6.66
N ALA A 66 -15.58 5.00 7.61
CA ALA A 66 -16.46 5.62 8.61
C ALA A 66 -17.26 6.82 8.07
N ARG A 67 -17.06 7.23 6.80
CA ARG A 67 -17.69 8.42 6.20
C ARG A 67 -17.40 9.72 6.98
N SER A 68 -16.26 9.79 7.64
CA SER A 68 -15.88 10.98 8.42
C SER A 68 -15.12 11.96 7.54
N ARG A 69 -15.84 12.95 6.98
CA ARG A 69 -15.28 13.99 6.11
C ARG A 69 -14.12 14.72 6.77
N GLU A 70 -14.32 15.15 8.00
CA GLU A 70 -13.33 15.88 8.76
C GLU A 70 -12.05 15.06 8.96
N LYS A 71 -12.17 13.80 9.42
CA LYS A 71 -11.02 12.93 9.60
C LYS A 71 -10.34 12.59 8.28
N LEU A 72 -11.13 12.36 7.22
CA LEU A 72 -10.59 12.06 5.90
C LEU A 72 -9.78 13.24 5.36
N TRP A 73 -10.31 14.45 5.45
CA TRP A 73 -9.62 15.67 5.05
C TRP A 73 -8.34 15.90 5.87
N LEU A 74 -8.41 15.72 7.18
CA LEU A 74 -7.25 15.83 8.08
C LEU A 74 -6.14 14.84 7.73
N GLU A 75 -6.48 13.57 7.48
CA GLU A 75 -5.47 12.56 7.16
C GLU A 75 -4.86 12.75 5.77
N ILE A 76 -5.64 13.23 4.79
CA ILE A 76 -5.10 13.62 3.48
C ILE A 76 -4.08 14.73 3.64
N ASN A 77 -4.45 15.83 4.33
CA ASN A 77 -3.56 16.96 4.55
C ASN A 77 -2.32 16.61 5.34
N ARG A 78 -2.46 15.72 6.35
CA ARG A 78 -1.34 15.23 7.14
C ARG A 78 -0.36 14.44 6.29
N ALA A 79 -0.86 13.56 5.44
CA ALA A 79 -0.07 12.74 4.55
C ALA A 79 0.65 13.60 3.50
N LEU A 80 -0.05 14.53 2.85
CA LEU A 80 0.54 15.45 1.88
C LEU A 80 1.65 16.32 2.50
N ARG A 81 1.44 16.84 3.71
CA ARG A 81 2.46 17.61 4.45
C ARG A 81 3.65 16.75 4.88
N ALA A 82 3.44 15.45 5.07
CA ALA A 82 4.52 14.49 5.34
C ALA A 82 5.32 14.11 4.08
N GLY A 83 4.89 14.58 2.91
CA GLY A 83 5.54 14.32 1.62
C GLY A 83 5.04 13.06 0.91
N ASP A 84 3.90 12.50 1.32
CA ASP A 84 3.30 11.38 0.63
C ASP A 84 2.77 11.79 -0.75
N ALA A 85 3.03 10.98 -1.77
CA ALA A 85 2.58 11.27 -3.12
C ALA A 85 1.04 11.22 -3.22
N PRO A 86 0.39 12.21 -3.87
CA PRO A 86 -1.06 12.22 -4.06
C PRO A 86 -1.59 10.96 -4.75
N GLU A 87 -0.83 10.39 -5.68
CA GLU A 87 -1.16 9.16 -6.40
C GLU A 87 -1.22 7.96 -5.47
N MET A 88 -0.34 7.89 -4.48
CA MET A 88 -0.35 6.84 -3.46
C MET A 88 -1.61 6.95 -2.59
N LEU A 89 -1.95 8.15 -2.14
CA LEU A 89 -3.16 8.41 -1.35
C LEU A 89 -4.42 8.05 -2.14
N HIS A 90 -4.48 8.47 -3.41
CA HIS A 90 -5.56 8.10 -4.33
C HIS A 90 -5.67 6.57 -4.46
N GLY A 91 -4.54 5.87 -4.68
CA GLY A 91 -4.49 4.41 -4.76
C GLY A 91 -5.05 3.71 -3.53
N LEU A 92 -4.69 4.19 -2.32
CA LEU A 92 -5.21 3.67 -1.05
C LEU A 92 -6.72 3.89 -0.91
N LEU A 93 -7.22 5.07 -1.25
CA LEU A 93 -8.65 5.38 -1.22
C LEU A 93 -9.43 4.52 -2.22
N HIS A 94 -8.91 4.36 -3.43
CA HIS A 94 -9.53 3.52 -4.45
C HIS A 94 -9.52 2.03 -4.07
N TRP A 95 -8.41 1.53 -3.52
CA TRP A 95 -8.35 0.20 -2.96
C TRP A 95 -9.43 0.00 -1.87
N LYS A 96 -9.58 0.97 -0.96
CA LYS A 96 -10.61 0.90 0.08
C LYS A 96 -12.03 0.94 -0.47
N ALA A 97 -12.29 1.74 -1.49
CA ALA A 97 -13.59 1.77 -2.15
C ALA A 97 -13.96 0.38 -2.75
N ARG A 98 -13.00 -0.32 -3.33
CA ARG A 98 -13.18 -1.69 -3.83
C ARG A 98 -13.45 -2.68 -2.70
N ASP A 99 -12.70 -2.63 -1.60
CA ASP A 99 -12.93 -3.46 -0.41
C ASP A 99 -14.35 -3.26 0.15
N LEU A 100 -14.84 -2.02 0.17
CA LEU A 100 -16.22 -1.70 0.58
C LEU A 100 -17.25 -2.27 -0.40
N MET A 101 -16.99 -2.25 -1.70
CA MET A 101 -17.86 -2.87 -2.71
C MET A 101 -17.96 -4.39 -2.53
N GLU A 102 -16.84 -5.06 -2.30
CA GLU A 102 -16.79 -6.50 -2.09
C GLU A 102 -17.55 -6.91 -0.81
N LYS A 103 -17.35 -6.14 0.27
CA LYS A 103 -18.07 -6.35 1.53
C LYS A 103 -19.57 -6.11 1.39
N ALA A 104 -19.98 -5.07 0.67
CA ALA A 104 -21.39 -4.80 0.40
C ALA A 104 -22.01 -5.89 -0.46
N LYS A 105 -21.29 -6.45 -1.44
CA LYS A 105 -21.76 -7.59 -2.25
C LYS A 105 -21.94 -8.85 -1.39
N ALA A 106 -21.01 -9.12 -0.48
CA ALA A 106 -21.11 -10.26 0.44
C ALA A 106 -22.30 -10.13 1.41
N ALA A 107 -22.62 -8.90 1.84
CA ALA A 107 -23.76 -8.62 2.72
C ALA A 107 -25.12 -8.74 2.01
N GLU A 108 -25.21 -8.50 0.69
CA GLU A 108 -26.44 -8.70 -0.09
C GLU A 108 -26.88 -10.18 -0.16
N GLY A 109 -25.94 -11.13 0.00
CA GLY A 109 -26.21 -12.57 0.08
C GLY A 109 -26.60 -13.07 1.48
N GLY A 110 -26.51 -12.23 2.51
CA GLY A 110 -26.88 -12.48 3.90
C GLY A 110 -28.04 -11.59 4.33
N SER A 111 -28.75 -11.97 5.40
CA SER A 111 -29.88 -11.23 5.95
C SER A 111 -29.57 -9.72 6.10
N PRO A 112 -30.53 -8.81 5.78
CA PRO A 112 -30.26 -7.36 5.68
C PRO A 112 -29.96 -6.64 7.03
N ASP A 113 -29.81 -7.36 8.10
CA ASP A 113 -29.76 -6.83 9.48
C ASP A 113 -28.37 -6.94 10.15
N VAL A 114 -27.30 -6.84 9.37
CA VAL A 114 -25.96 -6.74 9.96
C VAL A 114 -25.63 -5.28 10.24
N LEU A 115 -26.26 -4.70 11.24
CA LEU A 115 -25.69 -3.63 12.03
C LEU A 115 -24.39 -4.18 12.65
N THR A 116 -23.25 -3.79 12.09
CA THR A 116 -21.99 -4.09 12.75
C THR A 116 -22.06 -3.56 14.18
N SER A 117 -21.58 -4.35 15.15
CA SER A 117 -21.61 -4.12 16.60
C SER A 117 -21.04 -2.77 17.09
N ARG A 118 -20.80 -1.81 16.20
CA ARG A 118 -20.27 -0.47 16.46
C ARG A 118 -21.15 0.69 15.95
N GLY A 119 -22.39 0.43 15.50
CA GLY A 119 -23.29 1.49 15.03
C GLY A 119 -22.81 2.24 13.76
N VAL A 120 -21.80 1.72 13.07
CA VAL A 120 -21.31 2.31 11.82
C VAL A 120 -22.23 1.86 10.68
N ARG A 121 -22.85 2.83 10.02
CA ARG A 121 -23.68 2.59 8.83
C ARG A 121 -22.85 1.90 7.74
N THR A 122 -23.24 0.69 7.36
CA THR A 122 -22.61 -0.07 6.28
C THR A 122 -22.78 0.65 4.95
N TRP A 123 -21.78 0.55 4.07
CA TRP A 123 -21.86 1.07 2.71
C TRP A 123 -22.80 0.19 1.88
N ALA A 124 -23.83 0.80 1.29
CA ALA A 124 -24.61 0.11 0.28
C ALA A 124 -23.76 -0.08 -0.98
N ARG A 125 -23.97 -1.18 -1.71
CA ARG A 125 -23.21 -1.49 -2.93
C ARG A 125 -23.26 -0.36 -3.97
N LYS A 126 -24.41 0.27 -4.16
CA LYS A 126 -24.58 1.42 -5.07
C LYS A 126 -23.71 2.61 -4.64
N GLU A 127 -23.66 2.90 -3.34
CA GLU A 127 -22.85 3.99 -2.79
C GLU A 127 -21.34 3.70 -2.93
N ALA A 128 -20.90 2.48 -2.60
CA ALA A 128 -19.49 2.08 -2.73
C ALA A 128 -19.05 2.09 -4.21
N ARG A 129 -19.93 1.72 -5.14
CA ARG A 129 -19.67 1.82 -6.57
C ARG A 129 -19.56 3.28 -7.03
N ALA A 130 -20.46 4.15 -6.58
CA ALA A 130 -20.41 5.57 -6.89
C ALA A 130 -19.11 6.21 -6.36
N LEU A 131 -18.68 5.84 -5.16
CA LEU A 131 -17.41 6.25 -4.58
C LEU A 131 -16.21 5.85 -5.45
N SER A 132 -16.16 4.59 -5.88
CA SER A 132 -15.10 4.10 -6.77
C SER A 132 -15.06 4.84 -8.10
N LEU A 133 -16.22 5.08 -8.71
CA LEU A 133 -16.32 5.85 -9.96
C LEU A 133 -15.90 7.31 -9.79
N ALA A 134 -16.25 7.94 -8.66
CA ALA A 134 -15.83 9.30 -8.35
C ALA A 134 -14.30 9.41 -8.22
N LEU A 135 -13.65 8.45 -7.57
CA LEU A 135 -12.19 8.41 -7.47
C LEU A 135 -11.52 8.22 -8.85
N ILE A 136 -12.08 7.35 -9.70
CA ILE A 136 -11.56 7.17 -11.07
C ILE A 136 -11.68 8.47 -11.86
N ALA A 137 -12.84 9.12 -11.82
CA ALA A 137 -13.09 10.38 -12.52
C ALA A 137 -12.12 11.48 -12.06
N LEU A 138 -11.89 11.58 -10.77
CA LEU A 138 -10.96 12.54 -10.15
C LEU A 138 -9.54 12.39 -10.71
N LEU A 139 -9.02 11.16 -10.78
CA LEU A 139 -7.69 10.90 -11.33
C LEU A 139 -7.63 11.22 -12.84
N GLN A 140 -8.68 10.87 -13.58
CA GLN A 140 -8.74 11.16 -15.02
C GLN A 140 -8.79 12.67 -15.29
N GLU A 141 -9.56 13.42 -14.51
CA GLU A 141 -9.65 14.87 -14.62
C GLU A 141 -8.30 15.54 -14.33
N SER A 142 -7.62 15.14 -13.26
CA SER A 142 -6.29 15.64 -12.95
C SER A 142 -5.28 15.35 -14.07
N ARG A 143 -5.29 14.16 -14.66
CA ARG A 143 -4.40 13.78 -15.77
C ARG A 143 -4.70 14.52 -17.08
N ARG A 144 -5.92 15.04 -17.26
CA ARG A 144 -6.31 15.83 -18.43
C ARG A 144 -5.96 17.31 -18.28
N GLY A 145 -5.24 17.70 -17.25
CA GLY A 145 -4.86 19.09 -16.97
C GLY A 145 -5.91 19.89 -16.21
N GLY A 146 -6.83 19.19 -15.51
CA GLY A 146 -7.73 19.80 -14.55
C GLY A 146 -7.01 20.22 -13.25
N LEU A 147 -7.72 20.17 -12.13
CA LEU A 147 -7.14 20.47 -10.82
C LEU A 147 -6.00 19.51 -10.49
N ASP A 148 -5.00 20.04 -9.78
CA ASP A 148 -3.96 19.22 -9.19
C ASP A 148 -4.56 18.09 -8.34
N LEU A 149 -3.93 16.91 -8.37
CA LEU A 149 -4.47 15.71 -7.72
C LEU A 149 -4.59 15.89 -6.21
N ALA A 150 -3.65 16.59 -5.57
CA ALA A 150 -3.70 16.86 -4.13
C ALA A 150 -4.94 17.70 -3.77
N LEU A 151 -5.17 18.80 -4.48
CA LEU A 151 -6.35 19.66 -4.29
C LEU A 151 -7.66 18.89 -4.59
N SER A 152 -7.63 18.03 -5.60
CA SER A 152 -8.77 17.19 -5.96
C SER A 152 -9.13 16.20 -4.86
N LEU A 153 -8.13 15.61 -4.18
CA LEU A 153 -8.32 14.73 -3.03
C LEU A 153 -8.89 15.49 -1.82
N GLU A 154 -8.40 16.69 -1.54
CA GLU A 154 -8.94 17.54 -0.46
C GLU A 154 -10.41 17.85 -0.71
N ARG A 155 -10.76 18.30 -1.92
CA ARG A 155 -12.15 18.58 -2.32
C ARG A 155 -13.02 17.34 -2.21
N PHE A 156 -12.52 16.18 -2.66
CA PHE A 156 -13.21 14.91 -2.55
C PHE A 156 -13.56 14.56 -1.10
N ALA A 157 -12.63 14.74 -0.16
CA ALA A 157 -12.87 14.47 1.25
C ALA A 157 -14.05 15.26 1.83
N LEU A 158 -14.32 16.45 1.31
CA LEU A 158 -15.42 17.30 1.76
C LEU A 158 -16.77 16.91 1.16
N THR A 159 -16.78 16.06 0.12
CA THR A 159 -18.02 15.67 -0.60
C THR A 159 -18.51 14.26 -0.22
N VAL A 160 -17.69 13.42 0.38
CA VAL A 160 -17.99 12.01 0.71
C VAL A 160 -19.06 11.83 1.80
#